data_a04e724227ee1f0dca5d9cf00d641858
#
_entry.id   a04e724227ee1f0dca5d9cf00d641858
#
_cell.length_a   1.000
_cell.length_b   1.000
_cell.length_c   1.000
_cell.angle_alpha   90.00
_cell.angle_beta   90.00
_cell.angle_gamma   90.00
#
_symmetry.space_group_name_H-M   'P 1'
#
loop_
_entity.id
_entity.type
_entity.pdbx_description
1 polymer ?
#
loop_
_entity_poly.entity_id
_entity_poly.type
_entity_poly.pdbx_seq_one_letter_code
_entity_poly.pdbx_strand_id
1 'polypeptide(L)'
;MNDDLSGFNDWTEAFSTWTDVSISELHGLMSALMMACYPTDVAGWSAILTELSFTLPDERAIQLLVEYGEDVSFALKDKDDAYGYEPLVPDDEHELSERFLALKDWAGGFITGLGVAEMTLTDDEREQVSDLAKIASIRPDTEDEFDGDEAEYLYLFEFARMVPVSLSNRKRKNMADLSIIKGLSPDRLTANEVQKAQQAKKEMPFTFDAMDKKQ
;
A
#
# COMPACT_ATOMS: atom_id res chain seq x y z
N MET A 1 -4.02 -28.00 -1.96
CA MET A 1 -5.24 -27.43 -1.36
C MET A 1 -5.09 -25.96 -1.66
N ASN A 2 -5.79 -25.44 -2.65
CA ASN A 2 -5.80 -24.00 -2.89
C ASN A 2 -6.57 -23.39 -1.71
N ASP A 3 -5.86 -22.80 -0.77
CA ASP A 3 -6.47 -21.96 0.23
C ASP A 3 -6.76 -20.61 -0.47
N ASP A 4 -7.89 -20.59 -1.15
CA ASP A 4 -8.39 -19.40 -1.83
C ASP A 4 -8.97 -18.48 -0.73
N LEU A 5 -8.07 -17.72 -0.07
CA LEU A 5 -8.48 -16.78 0.97
C LEU A 5 -9.18 -15.60 0.28
N SER A 6 -10.46 -15.45 0.56
CA SER A 6 -11.29 -14.39 -0.01
C SER A 6 -11.96 -13.58 1.09
N GLY A 7 -11.55 -12.32 1.23
CA GLY A 7 -12.18 -11.41 2.16
C GLY A 7 -11.60 -11.40 3.57
N PHE A 8 -12.12 -10.49 4.38
CA PHE A 8 -11.60 -10.16 5.69
C PHE A 8 -11.61 -11.33 6.68
N ASN A 9 -12.69 -12.12 6.70
CA ASN A 9 -12.86 -13.19 7.67
C ASN A 9 -11.86 -14.33 7.44
N ASP A 10 -11.63 -14.75 6.18
CA ASP A 10 -10.67 -15.80 5.84
C ASP A 10 -9.25 -15.41 6.24
N TRP A 11 -8.88 -14.16 5.99
CA TRP A 11 -7.58 -13.64 6.36
C TRP A 11 -7.42 -13.53 7.87
N THR A 12 -8.46 -13.12 8.60
CA THR A 12 -8.46 -13.07 10.06
C THR A 12 -8.29 -14.47 10.67
N GLU A 13 -8.94 -15.48 10.10
CA GLU A 13 -8.77 -16.87 10.56
C GLU A 13 -7.36 -17.39 10.27
N ALA A 14 -6.84 -17.16 9.05
CA ALA A 14 -5.50 -17.60 8.64
C ALA A 14 -4.37 -17.03 9.51
N PHE A 15 -4.54 -15.81 10.01
CA PHE A 15 -3.57 -15.11 10.86
C PHE A 15 -3.97 -15.03 12.34
N SER A 16 -4.97 -15.81 12.78
CA SER A 16 -5.52 -15.75 14.14
C SER A 16 -4.52 -16.01 15.26
N THR A 17 -3.42 -16.70 14.98
CA THR A 17 -2.33 -16.95 15.96
C THR A 17 -1.30 -15.82 16.03
N TRP A 18 -1.35 -14.86 15.13
CA TRP A 18 -0.42 -13.75 15.08
C TRP A 18 -1.17 -12.45 15.41
N THR A 19 -0.88 -11.90 16.59
CA THR A 19 -1.67 -10.81 17.20
C THR A 19 -0.91 -9.48 17.28
N ASP A 20 0.28 -9.39 16.69
CA ASP A 20 1.10 -8.17 16.76
C ASP A 20 0.54 -7.03 15.90
N VAL A 21 -0.25 -7.36 14.88
CA VAL A 21 -0.77 -6.44 13.90
C VAL A 21 -2.16 -6.90 13.47
N SER A 22 -3.08 -5.97 13.23
CA SER A 22 -4.39 -6.32 12.67
C SER A 22 -4.25 -6.71 11.19
N ILE A 23 -5.18 -7.53 10.69
CA ILE A 23 -5.13 -7.95 9.28
C ILE A 23 -5.29 -6.77 8.32
N SER A 24 -6.07 -5.77 8.70
CA SER A 24 -6.24 -4.54 7.93
C SER A 24 -4.96 -3.71 7.90
N GLU A 25 -4.27 -3.56 9.03
CA GLU A 25 -2.97 -2.88 9.09
C GLU A 25 -1.93 -3.60 8.23
N LEU A 26 -1.88 -4.94 8.31
CA LEU A 26 -0.99 -5.75 7.49
C LEU A 26 -1.28 -5.58 5.99
N HIS A 27 -2.55 -5.56 5.60
CA HIS A 27 -2.94 -5.33 4.21
C HIS A 27 -2.59 -3.91 3.74
N GLY A 28 -2.73 -2.90 4.60
CA GLY A 28 -2.30 -1.54 4.31
C GLY A 28 -0.79 -1.46 4.05
N LEU A 29 0.01 -2.06 4.93
CA LEU A 29 1.46 -2.19 4.76
C LEU A 29 1.82 -2.87 3.44
N MET A 30 1.20 -4.01 3.15
CA MET A 30 1.36 -4.76 1.90
C MET A 30 1.04 -3.90 0.68
N SER A 31 -0.08 -3.19 0.71
CA SER A 31 -0.53 -2.33 -0.40
C SER A 31 0.50 -1.25 -0.75
N ALA A 32 1.08 -0.61 0.25
CA ALA A 32 2.13 0.38 0.05
C ALA A 32 3.40 -0.23 -0.55
N LEU A 33 3.83 -1.39 -0.06
CA LEU A 33 5.01 -2.09 -0.56
C LEU A 33 4.82 -2.56 -2.01
N MET A 34 3.66 -3.16 -2.33
CA MET A 34 3.33 -3.60 -3.69
C MET A 34 3.24 -2.42 -4.65
N MET A 35 2.57 -1.34 -4.25
CA MET A 35 2.50 -0.10 -5.01
C MET A 35 3.89 0.50 -5.28
N ALA A 36 4.79 0.46 -4.30
CA ALA A 36 6.17 0.94 -4.42
C ALA A 36 7.10 -0.02 -5.19
N CYS A 37 6.63 -1.22 -5.57
CA CYS A 37 7.44 -2.30 -6.14
C CYS A 37 8.62 -2.69 -5.22
N TYR A 38 8.37 -2.76 -3.91
CA TYR A 38 9.36 -3.19 -2.93
C TYR A 38 9.54 -4.71 -3.00
N PRO A 39 10.76 -5.25 -2.79
CA PRO A 39 10.95 -6.70 -2.76
C PRO A 39 10.22 -7.35 -1.59
N THR A 40 9.34 -8.29 -1.89
CA THR A 40 8.45 -8.95 -0.91
C THR A 40 8.42 -10.46 -1.11
N ASP A 41 9.56 -11.07 -1.36
CA ASP A 41 9.74 -12.51 -1.19
C ASP A 41 9.76 -12.88 0.32
N VAL A 42 9.86 -14.16 0.65
CA VAL A 42 9.88 -14.66 2.04
C VAL A 42 10.95 -13.95 2.87
N ALA A 43 12.15 -13.74 2.30
CA ALA A 43 13.23 -13.06 3.00
C ALA A 43 12.94 -11.56 3.19
N GLY A 44 12.36 -10.92 2.19
CA GLY A 44 11.92 -9.53 2.24
C GLY A 44 10.86 -9.30 3.31
N TRP A 45 9.81 -10.13 3.35
CA TRP A 45 8.80 -10.04 4.40
C TRP A 45 9.38 -10.25 5.80
N SER A 46 10.22 -11.28 5.98
CA SER A 46 10.86 -11.53 7.28
C SER A 46 11.71 -10.35 7.73
N ALA A 47 12.42 -9.69 6.82
CA ALA A 47 13.24 -8.52 7.13
C ALA A 47 12.36 -7.31 7.52
N ILE A 48 11.29 -7.03 6.77
CA ILE A 48 10.36 -5.93 7.04
C ILE A 48 9.70 -6.11 8.41
N LEU A 49 9.15 -7.29 8.69
CA LEU A 49 8.47 -7.57 9.96
C LEU A 49 9.43 -7.45 11.14
N THR A 50 10.67 -7.91 10.97
CA THR A 50 11.73 -7.77 12.00
C THR A 50 12.10 -6.30 12.23
N GLU A 51 12.25 -5.51 11.17
CA GLU A 51 12.56 -4.07 11.27
C GLU A 51 11.45 -3.30 11.98
N LEU A 52 10.20 -3.66 11.72
CA LEU A 52 9.02 -3.10 12.40
C LEU A 52 8.82 -3.64 13.82
N SER A 53 9.72 -4.52 14.30
CA SER A 53 9.68 -5.14 15.63
C SER A 53 8.45 -6.05 15.86
N PHE A 54 7.87 -6.59 14.80
CA PHE A 54 6.86 -7.62 14.90
C PHE A 54 7.49 -9.00 15.14
N THR A 55 6.79 -9.86 15.86
CA THR A 55 7.16 -11.28 15.90
C THR A 55 6.93 -11.91 14.53
N LEU A 56 7.83 -12.80 14.12
CA LEU A 56 7.64 -13.46 12.84
C LEU A 56 6.52 -14.50 12.96
N PRO A 57 5.52 -14.46 12.07
CA PRO A 57 4.56 -15.53 11.97
C PRO A 57 5.23 -16.81 11.44
N ASP A 58 4.49 -17.91 11.39
CA ASP A 58 5.04 -19.15 10.85
C ASP A 58 5.39 -19.04 9.36
N GLU A 59 6.18 -20.00 8.85
CA GLU A 59 6.67 -19.98 7.47
C GLU A 59 5.51 -20.00 6.45
N ARG A 60 4.40 -20.71 6.79
CA ARG A 60 3.23 -20.77 5.92
C ARG A 60 2.54 -19.40 5.83
N ALA A 61 2.39 -18.71 6.94
CA ALA A 61 1.80 -17.36 6.96
C ALA A 61 2.65 -16.36 6.18
N ILE A 62 4.00 -16.44 6.28
CA ILE A 62 4.88 -15.59 5.44
C ILE A 62 4.69 -15.93 3.95
N GLN A 63 4.55 -17.21 3.60
CA GLN A 63 4.30 -17.62 2.22
C GLN A 63 2.96 -17.08 1.70
N LEU A 64 1.91 -17.11 2.52
CA LEU A 64 0.61 -16.50 2.18
C LEU A 64 0.74 -14.98 1.93
N LEU A 65 1.56 -14.27 2.71
CA LEU A 65 1.82 -12.84 2.46
C LEU A 65 2.47 -12.60 1.09
N VAL A 66 3.38 -13.49 0.66
CA VAL A 66 3.99 -13.39 -0.68
C VAL A 66 2.95 -13.59 -1.76
N GLU A 67 2.14 -14.66 -1.67
CA GLU A 67 1.11 -15.00 -2.66
C GLU A 67 0.05 -13.90 -2.76
N TYR A 68 -0.46 -13.43 -1.63
CA TYR A 68 -1.43 -12.34 -1.61
C TYR A 68 -0.86 -11.00 -2.09
N GLY A 69 0.41 -10.74 -1.81
CA GLY A 69 1.10 -9.57 -2.33
C GLY A 69 1.10 -9.52 -3.86
N GLU A 70 1.19 -10.67 -4.53
CA GLU A 70 1.06 -10.77 -5.99
C GLU A 70 -0.33 -10.35 -6.46
N ASP A 71 -1.40 -10.79 -5.77
CA ASP A 71 -2.78 -10.43 -6.07
C ASP A 71 -3.03 -8.93 -5.87
N VAL A 72 -2.58 -8.37 -4.76
CA VAL A 72 -2.63 -6.91 -4.51
C VAL A 72 -1.87 -6.13 -5.59
N SER A 73 -0.69 -6.63 -5.96
CA SER A 73 0.10 -6.03 -7.04
C SER A 73 -0.62 -6.08 -8.38
N PHE A 74 -1.34 -7.17 -8.66
CA PHE A 74 -2.15 -7.31 -9.87
C PHE A 74 -3.33 -6.34 -9.87
N ALA A 75 -4.12 -6.30 -8.78
CA ALA A 75 -5.25 -5.39 -8.61
C ALA A 75 -4.84 -3.92 -8.77
N LEU A 76 -3.70 -3.52 -8.20
CA LEU A 76 -3.16 -2.16 -8.35
C LEU A 76 -2.64 -1.86 -9.77
N LYS A 77 -2.38 -2.88 -10.60
CA LYS A 77 -1.88 -2.70 -11.98
C LYS A 77 -2.99 -2.71 -13.01
N ASP A 78 -4.16 -3.19 -12.69
CA ASP A 78 -5.27 -3.23 -13.62
C ASP A 78 -5.76 -1.80 -13.91
N LYS A 79 -5.58 -1.39 -15.16
CA LYS A 79 -5.99 -0.05 -15.60
C LYS A 79 -7.44 0.01 -16.05
N ASP A 80 -7.99 -1.14 -16.40
CA ASP A 80 -9.34 -1.26 -16.94
C ASP A 80 -10.34 -1.45 -15.81
N ASP A 81 -9.88 -1.89 -14.63
CA ASP A 81 -10.67 -2.02 -13.41
C ASP A 81 -10.06 -1.23 -12.23
N ALA A 82 -10.35 0.07 -12.19
CA ALA A 82 -9.97 0.91 -11.04
C ALA A 82 -10.68 0.50 -9.74
N TYR A 83 -11.67 -0.35 -9.82
CA TYR A 83 -12.45 -0.89 -8.70
C TYR A 83 -11.97 -2.28 -8.26
N GLY A 84 -11.03 -2.89 -8.97
CA GLY A 84 -10.48 -4.21 -8.64
C GLY A 84 -9.59 -4.21 -7.39
N TYR A 85 -9.16 -3.04 -6.90
CA TYR A 85 -8.42 -2.91 -5.65
C TYR A 85 -9.33 -2.39 -4.54
N GLU A 86 -9.34 -3.08 -3.41
CA GLU A 86 -10.07 -2.68 -2.20
C GLU A 86 -9.19 -2.84 -0.94
N PRO A 87 -9.27 -1.92 0.04
CA PRO A 87 -8.75 -2.15 1.38
C PRO A 87 -9.38 -3.39 2.02
N LEU A 88 -8.59 -4.22 2.68
CA LEU A 88 -9.10 -5.38 3.41
C LEU A 88 -9.64 -4.93 4.76
N VAL A 89 -10.94 -4.80 4.83
CA VAL A 89 -11.72 -4.40 6.03
C VAL A 89 -12.95 -5.29 6.15
N PRO A 90 -13.60 -5.37 7.33
CA PRO A 90 -14.87 -6.08 7.48
C PRO A 90 -15.94 -5.57 6.50
N ASP A 91 -16.81 -6.45 6.06
CA ASP A 91 -17.94 -6.15 5.20
C ASP A 91 -19.10 -5.45 5.91
N ASP A 92 -20.21 -5.21 5.21
CA ASP A 92 -21.39 -4.52 5.71
C ASP A 92 -22.25 -5.35 6.68
N GLU A 93 -21.90 -6.61 6.93
CA GLU A 93 -22.49 -7.42 7.99
C GLU A 93 -21.93 -7.08 9.38
N HIS A 94 -20.78 -6.37 9.44
CA HIS A 94 -20.15 -5.93 10.68
C HIS A 94 -20.59 -4.52 11.09
N GLU A 95 -20.46 -4.23 12.38
CA GLU A 95 -20.80 -2.92 12.94
C GLU A 95 -19.94 -1.81 12.29
N LEU A 96 -20.55 -0.65 12.09
CA LEU A 96 -19.88 0.49 11.43
C LEU A 96 -18.61 0.92 12.15
N SER A 97 -18.60 0.85 13.48
CA SER A 97 -17.43 1.14 14.32
C SER A 97 -16.26 0.18 14.07
N GLU A 98 -16.54 -1.12 13.90
CA GLU A 98 -15.53 -2.14 13.59
C GLU A 98 -14.92 -1.90 12.20
N ARG A 99 -15.76 -1.62 11.21
CA ARG A 99 -15.34 -1.29 9.84
C ARG A 99 -14.48 -0.05 9.79
N PHE A 100 -14.85 0.97 10.57
CA PHE A 100 -14.07 2.20 10.67
C PHE A 100 -12.71 1.99 11.36
N LEU A 101 -12.66 1.22 12.46
CA LEU A 101 -11.40 0.88 13.12
C LEU A 101 -10.47 0.11 12.19
N ALA A 102 -11.01 -0.84 11.43
CA ALA A 102 -10.25 -1.59 10.44
C ALA A 102 -9.72 -0.69 9.32
N LEU A 103 -10.51 0.27 8.82
CA LEU A 103 -10.06 1.25 7.84
C LEU A 103 -8.97 2.17 8.37
N LYS A 104 -9.10 2.61 9.62
CA LYS A 104 -8.07 3.38 10.34
C LYS A 104 -6.76 2.59 10.44
N ASP A 105 -6.83 1.33 10.84
CA ASP A 105 -5.67 0.45 10.93
C ASP A 105 -5.02 0.23 9.56
N TRP A 106 -5.85 -0.02 8.54
CA TRP A 106 -5.38 -0.12 7.16
C TRP A 106 -4.61 1.14 6.72
N ALA A 107 -5.14 2.33 7.01
CA ALA A 107 -4.49 3.59 6.70
C ALA A 107 -3.14 3.75 7.42
N GLY A 108 -3.07 3.34 8.70
CA GLY A 108 -1.83 3.31 9.48
C GLY A 108 -0.77 2.39 8.87
N GLY A 109 -1.16 1.18 8.51
CA GLY A 109 -0.30 0.21 7.84
C GLY A 109 0.22 0.73 6.49
N PHE A 110 -0.65 1.35 5.69
CA PHE A 110 -0.25 1.95 4.41
C PHE A 110 0.81 3.04 4.57
N ILE A 111 0.64 3.94 5.54
CA ILE A 111 1.62 5.00 5.84
C ILE A 111 2.95 4.40 6.31
N THR A 112 2.90 3.38 7.17
CA THR A 112 4.08 2.64 7.61
C THR A 112 4.82 2.03 6.43
N GLY A 113 4.10 1.38 5.52
CA GLY A 113 4.66 0.80 4.30
C GLY A 113 5.29 1.82 3.35
N LEU A 114 4.71 3.02 3.22
CA LEU A 114 5.34 4.12 2.48
C LEU A 114 6.68 4.54 3.10
N GLY A 115 6.76 4.55 4.44
CA GLY A 115 7.99 4.81 5.18
C GLY A 115 9.06 3.75 4.91
N VAL A 116 8.70 2.46 5.01
CA VAL A 116 9.60 1.34 4.71
C VAL A 116 10.11 1.39 3.27
N ALA A 117 9.23 1.71 2.31
CA ALA A 117 9.59 1.81 0.90
C ALA A 117 10.39 3.09 0.55
N GLU A 118 10.61 4.00 1.50
CA GLU A 118 11.28 5.30 1.29
C GLU A 118 10.77 6.05 0.05
N MET A 119 9.45 6.01 -0.18
CA MET A 119 8.88 6.54 -1.40
C MET A 119 8.95 8.07 -1.47
N THR A 120 9.50 8.59 -2.56
CA THR A 120 9.48 10.03 -2.82
C THR A 120 8.12 10.46 -3.37
N LEU A 121 7.43 11.33 -2.65
CA LEU A 121 6.11 11.88 -2.99
C LEU A 121 6.25 13.30 -3.57
N THR A 122 5.39 13.65 -4.52
CA THR A 122 5.14 15.05 -4.94
C THR A 122 4.36 15.80 -3.86
N ASP A 123 4.18 17.12 -4.04
CA ASP A 123 3.39 17.93 -3.11
C ASP A 123 1.93 17.45 -3.05
N ASP A 124 1.30 17.22 -4.21
CA ASP A 124 -0.08 16.72 -4.29
C ASP A 124 -0.25 15.33 -3.64
N GLU A 125 0.74 14.46 -3.79
CA GLU A 125 0.69 13.13 -3.15
C GLU A 125 0.94 13.21 -1.66
N ARG A 126 1.79 14.14 -1.21
CA ARG A 126 1.96 14.41 0.22
C ARG A 126 0.65 14.90 0.86
N GLU A 127 -0.13 15.70 0.14
CA GLU A 127 -1.44 16.13 0.61
C GLU A 127 -2.39 14.93 0.76
N GLN A 128 -2.50 14.07 -0.27
CA GLN A 128 -3.32 12.86 -0.19
C GLN A 128 -2.90 11.93 0.96
N VAL A 129 -1.60 11.69 1.13
CA VAL A 129 -1.06 10.87 2.22
C VAL A 129 -1.28 11.54 3.59
N SER A 130 -1.19 12.88 3.66
CA SER A 130 -1.51 13.62 4.88
C SER A 130 -2.99 13.50 5.27
N ASP A 131 -3.91 13.48 4.30
CA ASP A 131 -5.32 13.28 4.56
C ASP A 131 -5.59 11.83 5.01
N LEU A 132 -4.92 10.85 4.41
CA LEU A 132 -4.98 9.48 4.87
C LEU A 132 -4.42 9.33 6.30
N ALA A 133 -3.38 10.09 6.66
CA ALA A 133 -2.82 10.11 8.01
C ALA A 133 -3.80 10.67 9.05
N LYS A 134 -4.72 11.55 8.65
CA LYS A 134 -5.79 12.02 9.53
C LYS A 134 -6.73 10.86 9.89
N ILE A 135 -7.11 10.02 8.91
CA ILE A 135 -7.92 8.82 9.16
C ILE A 135 -7.19 7.90 10.15
N ALA A 136 -5.91 7.60 9.90
CA ALA A 136 -5.09 6.77 10.77
C ALA A 136 -4.93 7.31 12.21
N SER A 137 -5.05 8.64 12.39
CA SER A 137 -4.85 9.30 13.68
C SER A 137 -6.13 9.47 14.51
N ILE A 138 -7.30 9.16 13.95
CA ILE A 138 -8.56 9.26 14.67
C ILE A 138 -8.52 8.32 15.88
N ARG A 139 -8.79 8.87 17.05
CA ARG A 139 -8.92 8.11 18.31
C ARG A 139 -10.37 8.17 18.70
N PRO A 140 -11.12 7.09 18.59
CA PRO A 140 -12.42 7.03 19.21
C PRO A 140 -12.22 7.15 20.73
N ASP A 141 -12.96 8.04 21.37
CA ASP A 141 -12.87 8.27 22.82
C ASP A 141 -13.30 7.03 23.64
N THR A 142 -14.10 6.15 23.02
CA THR A 142 -14.45 4.79 23.49
C THR A 142 -14.55 3.85 22.30
N GLU A 143 -14.42 2.54 22.52
CA GLU A 143 -14.54 1.52 21.45
C GLU A 143 -15.92 1.53 20.75
N ASP A 144 -16.91 2.22 21.31
CA ASP A 144 -18.30 2.27 20.84
C ASP A 144 -18.68 3.57 20.10
N GLU A 145 -17.78 4.56 19.97
CA GLU A 145 -18.14 5.88 19.44
C GLU A 145 -17.40 6.22 18.13
N PHE A 146 -17.80 5.61 17.03
CA PHE A 146 -17.75 6.28 15.74
C PHE A 146 -19.05 7.08 15.58
N ASP A 147 -18.97 8.41 15.72
CA ASP A 147 -20.12 9.34 15.59
C ASP A 147 -20.44 9.67 14.12
N GLY A 148 -20.00 8.83 13.19
CA GLY A 148 -20.24 8.95 11.76
C GLY A 148 -21.39 8.07 11.27
N ASP A 149 -21.96 8.42 10.13
CA ASP A 149 -22.93 7.60 9.43
C ASP A 149 -22.30 6.74 8.32
N GLU A 150 -23.10 5.85 7.73
CA GLU A 150 -22.68 4.98 6.64
C GLU A 150 -22.15 5.75 5.41
N ALA A 151 -22.72 6.91 5.12
CA ALA A 151 -22.31 7.73 3.96
C ALA A 151 -20.93 8.36 4.21
N GLU A 152 -20.65 8.78 5.43
CA GLU A 152 -19.34 9.31 5.83
C GLU A 152 -18.28 8.21 5.79
N TYR A 153 -18.59 7.01 6.29
CA TYR A 153 -17.70 5.86 6.18
C TYR A 153 -17.37 5.53 4.71
N LEU A 154 -18.38 5.42 3.85
CA LEU A 154 -18.18 5.12 2.44
C LEU A 154 -17.31 6.17 1.74
N TYR A 155 -17.47 7.44 2.10
CA TYR A 155 -16.61 8.50 1.58
C TYR A 155 -15.14 8.30 1.98
N LEU A 156 -14.88 7.98 3.25
CA LEU A 156 -13.54 7.72 3.76
C LEU A 156 -12.93 6.45 3.15
N PHE A 157 -13.73 5.39 2.99
CA PHE A 157 -13.33 4.14 2.36
C PHE A 157 -12.92 4.35 0.91
N GLU A 158 -13.75 5.04 0.11
CA GLU A 158 -13.43 5.35 -1.28
C GLU A 158 -12.19 6.23 -1.41
N PHE A 159 -12.04 7.22 -0.53
CA PHE A 159 -10.83 8.01 -0.49
C PHE A 159 -9.60 7.13 -0.22
N ALA A 160 -9.62 6.31 0.83
CA ALA A 160 -8.53 5.41 1.20
C ALA A 160 -8.19 4.44 0.06
N ARG A 161 -9.20 3.85 -0.59
CA ARG A 161 -9.06 2.95 -1.74
C ARG A 161 -8.35 3.61 -2.92
N MET A 162 -8.66 4.86 -3.21
CA MET A 162 -8.13 5.57 -4.37
C MET A 162 -6.67 6.03 -4.21
N VAL A 163 -6.18 6.21 -2.98
CA VAL A 163 -4.80 6.66 -2.73
C VAL A 163 -3.76 5.71 -3.35
N PRO A 164 -3.72 4.40 -3.02
CA PRO A 164 -2.73 3.49 -3.60
C PRO A 164 -2.88 3.34 -5.12
N VAL A 165 -4.10 3.37 -5.65
CA VAL A 165 -4.37 3.30 -7.11
C VAL A 165 -3.76 4.52 -7.82
N SER A 166 -3.98 5.72 -7.29
CA SER A 166 -3.42 6.97 -7.82
C SER A 166 -1.89 6.96 -7.82
N LEU A 167 -1.29 6.61 -6.67
CA LEU A 167 0.17 6.55 -6.50
C LEU A 167 0.80 5.47 -7.38
N SER A 168 0.17 4.30 -7.51
CA SER A 168 0.62 3.20 -8.36
C SER A 168 0.66 3.59 -9.84
N ASN A 169 -0.35 4.29 -10.32
CA ASN A 169 -0.41 4.74 -11.72
C ASN A 169 0.76 5.66 -12.08
N ARG A 170 1.12 6.59 -11.19
CA ARG A 170 2.27 7.46 -11.41
C ARG A 170 3.58 6.69 -11.33
N LYS A 171 3.74 5.79 -10.38
CA LYS A 171 4.95 4.98 -10.23
C LYS A 171 5.24 4.19 -11.51
N ARG A 172 4.22 3.54 -12.07
CA ARG A 172 4.35 2.80 -13.34
C ARG A 172 4.71 3.68 -14.52
N LYS A 173 4.14 4.88 -14.59
CA LYS A 173 4.52 5.85 -15.63
C LYS A 173 6.00 6.17 -15.55
N ASN A 174 6.52 6.45 -14.36
CA ASN A 174 7.95 6.73 -14.16
C ASN A 174 8.82 5.52 -14.51
N MET A 175 8.38 4.29 -14.21
CA MET A 175 9.10 3.07 -14.59
C MET A 175 9.11 2.85 -16.09
N ALA A 176 7.99 3.10 -16.77
CA ALA A 176 7.90 3.02 -18.23
C ALA A 176 8.86 4.03 -18.90
N ASP A 177 8.90 5.27 -18.43
CA ASP A 177 9.82 6.30 -18.91
C ASP A 177 11.28 5.88 -18.72
N LEU A 178 11.61 5.27 -17.56
CA LEU A 178 12.96 4.75 -17.29
C LEU A 178 13.31 3.55 -18.16
N SER A 179 12.36 2.67 -18.47
CA SER A 179 12.59 1.52 -19.34
C SER A 179 12.87 1.93 -20.78
N ILE A 180 12.20 2.96 -21.27
CA ILE A 180 12.47 3.53 -22.60
C ILE A 180 13.91 4.06 -22.66
N ILE A 181 14.36 4.80 -21.64
CA ILE A 181 15.71 5.34 -21.56
C ILE A 181 16.76 4.22 -21.50
N LYS A 182 16.46 3.11 -20.83
CA LYS A 182 17.38 1.97 -20.67
C LYS A 182 17.20 0.87 -21.71
N GLY A 183 16.21 0.97 -22.60
CA GLY A 183 15.89 -0.07 -23.58
C GLY A 183 15.42 -1.39 -22.95
N LEU A 184 14.91 -1.35 -21.71
CA LEU A 184 14.42 -2.50 -20.96
C LEU A 184 12.90 -2.50 -20.96
N SER A 185 12.29 -3.71 -20.97
CA SER A 185 10.86 -3.84 -20.74
C SER A 185 10.49 -3.48 -19.29
N PRO A 186 9.41 -2.71 -19.04
CA PRO A 186 8.98 -2.37 -17.67
C PRO A 186 8.84 -3.59 -16.75
N ASP A 187 8.38 -4.72 -17.29
CA ASP A 187 8.17 -5.97 -16.55
C ASP A 187 9.47 -6.69 -16.16
N ARG A 188 10.62 -6.21 -16.64
CA ARG A 188 11.93 -6.77 -16.34
C ARG A 188 12.76 -5.92 -15.39
N LEU A 189 12.22 -4.79 -14.94
CA LEU A 189 12.88 -3.96 -13.93
C LEU A 189 12.71 -4.60 -12.56
N THR A 190 13.79 -5.10 -12.00
CA THR A 190 13.82 -5.57 -10.62
C THR A 190 13.66 -4.39 -9.65
N ALA A 191 13.15 -4.64 -8.45
CA ALA A 191 13.01 -3.61 -7.41
C ALA A 191 14.35 -2.88 -7.12
N ASN A 192 15.48 -3.62 -7.13
CA ASN A 192 16.82 -3.04 -6.99
C ASN A 192 17.19 -2.08 -8.11
N GLU A 193 16.77 -2.34 -9.34
CA GLU A 193 17.02 -1.44 -10.48
C GLU A 193 16.15 -0.20 -10.41
N VAL A 194 14.93 -0.34 -9.89
CA VAL A 194 14.02 0.78 -9.63
C VAL A 194 14.58 1.67 -8.53
N GLN A 195 15.08 1.12 -7.42
CA GLN A 195 15.74 1.90 -6.36
C GLN A 195 17.01 2.60 -6.85
N LYS A 196 17.86 1.91 -7.59
CA LYS A 196 19.08 2.51 -8.20
C LYS A 196 18.74 3.61 -9.18
N ALA A 197 17.68 3.46 -9.97
CA ALA A 197 17.23 4.47 -10.91
C ALA A 197 16.65 5.70 -10.20
N GLN A 198 15.98 5.51 -9.05
CA GLN A 198 15.49 6.60 -8.21
C GLN A 198 16.63 7.36 -7.53
N GLN A 199 17.64 6.67 -7.01
CA GLN A 199 18.85 7.29 -6.46
C GLN A 199 19.61 8.08 -7.52
N ALA A 200 19.81 7.52 -8.71
CA ALA A 200 20.46 8.22 -9.82
C ALA A 200 19.69 9.46 -10.27
N LYS A 201 18.34 9.45 -10.20
CA LYS A 201 17.52 10.64 -10.50
C LYS A 201 17.64 11.72 -9.41
N LYS A 202 17.93 11.34 -8.17
CA LYS A 202 18.15 12.24 -7.04
C LYS A 202 19.53 12.92 -7.09
N GLU A 203 20.50 12.28 -7.77
CA GLU A 203 21.88 12.77 -7.90
C GLU A 203 22.14 13.56 -9.20
N MET A 204 21.21 13.57 -10.16
CA MET A 204 21.34 14.42 -11.34
C MET A 204 20.91 15.86 -10.99
N PRO A 205 21.82 16.84 -11.04
CA PRO A 205 21.43 18.23 -10.86
C PRO A 205 20.51 18.64 -12.02
N PHE A 206 19.32 19.09 -11.71
CA PHE A 206 18.34 19.61 -12.64
C PHE A 206 18.89 20.83 -13.36
N THR A 207 19.23 20.67 -14.63
CA THR A 207 19.47 21.77 -15.54
C THR A 207 18.67 21.56 -16.83
N PHE A 208 17.35 21.78 -16.74
CA PHE A 208 16.50 21.84 -17.94
C PHE A 208 15.45 22.96 -17.87
N ASP A 209 15.79 24.08 -17.21
CA ASP A 209 14.90 25.26 -17.16
C ASP A 209 15.60 26.55 -17.61
N ALA A 210 16.53 26.45 -18.54
CA ALA A 210 17.29 27.61 -19.03
C ALA A 210 17.27 27.80 -20.56
N MET A 211 16.35 27.18 -21.30
CA MET A 211 16.33 27.33 -22.78
C MET A 211 15.02 27.84 -23.38
N ASP A 212 14.09 28.41 -22.60
CA ASP A 212 12.88 28.98 -23.20
C ASP A 212 12.56 30.41 -22.74
N LYS A 213 13.61 31.24 -22.63
CA LYS A 213 13.42 32.71 -22.56
C LYS A 213 14.48 33.40 -23.41
N LYS A 214 14.36 33.28 -24.72
CA LYS A 214 14.87 34.28 -25.69
C LYS A 214 14.21 34.01 -27.04
N GLN A 215 13.07 34.58 -27.29
CA GLN A 215 12.74 35.35 -28.51
C GLN A 215 11.41 36.07 -28.27
#